data_7919d4f24075591a35c450b9c6decc97
#
_entry.id   7919d4f24075591a35c450b9c6decc97
#
_cell.length_a   1.000
_cell.length_b   1.000
_cell.length_c   1.000
_cell.angle_alpha   90.00
_cell.angle_beta   90.00
_cell.angle_gamma   90.00
#
_symmetry.space_group_name_H-M   'P 1'
#
loop_
_entity.id
_entity.type
_entity.pdbx_description
1 polymer ?
#
loop_
_entity_poly.entity_id
_entity_poly.type
_entity_poly.pdbx_seq_one_letter_code
_entity_poly.pdbx_strand_id
1 'polypeptide(L)'
;MKKVLIVFNHPAPYKVRLFNALAKYFDLHVIFERGSASDRNKDFYFEEKCNFTTHKIKGIKIGKENFISNGVKKHIKNNKYDLIIMNGYSQFAEMKAISFLKKNNIPYVLYINGGIIKKDSSFKKKLKTKYIKGALAYFSPDKASNEYLVYYGADEKKIYNYPYSTVYEKEICYSKPNKEDIRKELGINFEKVFVSSGQLIERKNYISLVKEWKKFPENYGLFLIGDGNQKREIEKLIKEENLKNVVLTGFLQREKMFDYFKAADCFLFPSKQDIYGHVINEAFSQGVPVISTKNVNSALKLINEKNGFLLDKLEGEELKEKIEAVLKKDCFLDCIQTAKANCIEVMVERHVEMIEEVIK
;
A
#
# COMPACT_ATOMS: atom_id res chain seq x y z
N MET A 1 -30.42 -2.17 6.98
CA MET A 1 -29.12 -2.18 6.30
C MET A 1 -28.75 -3.61 5.95
N LYS A 2 -28.07 -3.84 4.83
CA LYS A 2 -27.53 -5.15 4.47
C LYS A 2 -26.41 -5.54 5.42
N LYS A 3 -26.41 -6.81 5.84
CA LYS A 3 -25.44 -7.34 6.81
C LYS A 3 -24.21 -7.91 6.10
N VAL A 4 -23.06 -7.26 6.25
CA VAL A 4 -21.81 -7.61 5.55
C VAL A 4 -20.75 -8.10 6.53
N LEU A 5 -20.15 -9.26 6.26
CA LEU A 5 -18.99 -9.76 6.98
C LEU A 5 -17.71 -9.52 6.19
N ILE A 6 -16.73 -8.88 6.80
CA ILE A 6 -15.36 -8.81 6.27
C ILE A 6 -14.43 -9.63 7.18
N VAL A 7 -13.68 -10.56 6.59
CA VAL A 7 -12.59 -11.27 7.29
C VAL A 7 -11.28 -10.65 6.86
N PHE A 8 -10.53 -10.13 7.81
CA PHE A 8 -9.28 -9.40 7.57
C PHE A 8 -8.16 -9.86 8.52
N ASN A 9 -6.91 -9.75 8.10
CA ASN A 9 -5.78 -10.29 8.86
C ASN A 9 -5.49 -9.51 10.16
N HIS A 10 -5.41 -8.17 10.13
CA HIS A 10 -5.15 -7.35 11.32
C HIS A 10 -5.70 -5.92 11.13
N PRO A 11 -5.98 -5.17 12.23
CA PRO A 11 -6.57 -3.84 12.18
C PRO A 11 -5.54 -2.76 11.78
N ALA A 12 -5.07 -2.78 10.53
CA ALA A 12 -4.25 -1.69 10.01
C ALA A 12 -5.06 -0.40 10.01
N PRO A 13 -4.51 0.76 10.47
CA PRO A 13 -5.25 2.01 10.64
C PRO A 13 -6.06 2.43 9.40
N TYR A 14 -5.44 2.40 8.23
CA TYR A 14 -6.12 2.75 6.97
C TYR A 14 -7.29 1.80 6.62
N LYS A 15 -7.28 0.54 7.11
CA LYS A 15 -8.40 -0.39 6.92
C LYS A 15 -9.51 -0.14 7.94
N VAL A 16 -9.15 0.16 9.19
CA VAL A 16 -10.16 0.57 10.19
C VAL A 16 -10.89 1.81 9.70
N ARG A 17 -10.20 2.77 9.11
CA ARG A 17 -10.79 3.97 8.50
C ARG A 17 -11.78 3.64 7.38
N LEU A 18 -11.37 2.78 6.43
CA LEU A 18 -12.26 2.30 5.38
C LEU A 18 -13.51 1.61 5.98
N PHE A 19 -13.32 0.71 6.94
CA PHE A 19 -14.42 -0.03 7.54
C PHE A 19 -15.34 0.87 8.37
N ASN A 20 -14.82 1.87 9.09
CA ASN A 20 -15.63 2.89 9.77
C ASN A 20 -16.51 3.67 8.78
N ALA A 21 -15.99 3.99 7.60
CA ALA A 21 -16.75 4.68 6.57
C ALA A 21 -17.84 3.76 5.96
N LEU A 22 -17.50 2.49 5.68
CA LEU A 22 -18.47 1.50 5.17
C LEU A 22 -19.59 1.17 6.18
N ALA A 23 -19.31 1.24 7.47
CA ALA A 23 -20.30 1.03 8.53
C ALA A 23 -21.45 2.06 8.54
N LYS A 24 -21.31 3.17 7.80
CA LYS A 24 -22.40 4.14 7.58
C LYS A 24 -23.45 3.63 6.59
N TYR A 25 -23.09 2.68 5.73
CA TYR A 25 -23.92 2.15 4.64
C TYR A 25 -24.43 0.72 4.90
N PHE A 26 -23.66 -0.06 5.69
CA PHE A 26 -23.93 -1.48 5.94
C PHE A 26 -23.94 -1.79 7.43
N ASP A 27 -24.70 -2.82 7.85
CA ASP A 27 -24.50 -3.49 9.15
C ASP A 27 -23.21 -4.29 9.06
N LEU A 28 -22.09 -3.61 9.37
CA LEU A 28 -20.74 -4.13 9.10
C LEU A 28 -20.18 -4.92 10.27
N HIS A 29 -19.85 -6.17 10.01
CA HIS A 29 -19.18 -7.08 10.93
C HIS A 29 -17.76 -7.37 10.41
N VAL A 30 -16.76 -7.27 11.26
CA VAL A 30 -15.37 -7.54 10.90
C VAL A 30 -14.75 -8.56 11.84
N ILE A 31 -14.11 -9.56 11.27
CA ILE A 31 -13.23 -10.48 12.00
C ILE A 31 -11.80 -10.06 11.69
N PHE A 32 -11.04 -9.70 12.73
CA PHE A 32 -9.58 -9.60 12.63
C PHE A 32 -8.96 -10.90 13.16
N GLU A 33 -8.14 -11.56 12.32
CA GLU A 33 -7.50 -12.81 12.68
C GLU A 33 -6.44 -12.63 13.77
N ARG A 34 -5.77 -11.48 13.79
CA ARG A 34 -4.72 -11.10 14.76
C ARG A 34 -4.78 -9.61 15.08
N GLY A 35 -4.21 -9.22 16.24
CA GLY A 35 -4.24 -7.82 16.70
C GLY A 35 -3.22 -6.92 16.00
N SER A 36 -2.09 -7.46 15.51
CA SER A 36 -1.03 -6.70 14.85
C SER A 36 -0.23 -7.57 13.88
N ALA A 37 0.57 -6.94 13.02
CA ALA A 37 1.57 -7.61 12.18
C ALA A 37 2.96 -7.48 12.85
N SER A 38 3.76 -8.55 12.79
CA SER A 38 5.06 -8.63 13.48
C SER A 38 6.18 -7.83 12.78
N ASP A 39 5.97 -7.46 11.52
CA ASP A 39 6.90 -6.71 10.67
C ASP A 39 6.67 -5.18 10.73
N ARG A 40 5.75 -4.72 11.58
CA ARG A 40 5.41 -3.31 11.73
C ARG A 40 5.87 -2.76 13.07
N ASN A 41 6.32 -1.51 13.08
CA ASN A 41 6.55 -0.76 14.32
C ASN A 41 5.23 -0.69 15.10
N LYS A 42 5.29 -0.77 16.43
CA LYS A 42 4.11 -0.65 17.30
C LYS A 42 3.43 0.70 17.14
N ASP A 43 4.20 1.76 16.91
CA ASP A 43 3.71 3.13 16.67
C ASP A 43 2.91 3.28 15.37
N PHE A 44 2.94 2.28 14.49
CA PHE A 44 2.06 2.21 13.32
C PHE A 44 0.60 1.98 13.70
N TYR A 45 0.35 1.30 14.84
CA TYR A 45 -0.99 1.00 15.33
C TYR A 45 -1.39 2.06 16.36
N PHE A 46 -2.12 3.07 15.94
CA PHE A 46 -2.81 3.96 16.87
C PHE A 46 -4.23 3.45 17.10
N GLU A 47 -4.76 3.64 18.29
CA GLU A 47 -6.11 3.22 18.65
C GLU A 47 -7.16 4.09 17.93
N GLU A 48 -7.61 3.61 16.79
CA GLU A 48 -8.78 4.17 16.13
C GLU A 48 -10.02 3.39 16.57
N LYS A 49 -11.03 4.09 17.12
CA LYS A 49 -12.28 3.48 17.56
C LYS A 49 -12.99 2.84 16.37
N CYS A 50 -13.37 1.58 16.50
CA CYS A 50 -14.18 0.89 15.49
C CYS A 50 -15.65 1.27 15.64
N ASN A 51 -16.25 1.80 14.57
CA ASN A 51 -17.69 2.12 14.51
C ASN A 51 -18.51 0.97 13.88
N PHE A 52 -17.92 -0.23 13.81
CA PHE A 52 -18.50 -1.45 13.29
C PHE A 52 -18.38 -2.58 14.32
N THR A 53 -19.15 -3.64 14.14
CA THR A 53 -19.10 -4.79 15.03
C THR A 53 -17.84 -5.62 14.80
N THR A 54 -16.97 -5.74 15.81
CA THR A 54 -15.77 -6.60 15.75
C THR A 54 -16.01 -7.94 16.39
N HIS A 55 -15.48 -9.00 15.77
CA HIS A 55 -15.54 -10.35 16.33
C HIS A 55 -14.13 -10.90 16.57
N LYS A 56 -13.88 -11.27 17.82
CA LYS A 56 -12.62 -11.94 18.20
C LYS A 56 -12.73 -13.44 17.95
N ILE A 57 -11.72 -14.02 17.33
CA ILE A 57 -11.61 -15.47 17.13
C ILE A 57 -10.50 -16.05 17.99
N LYS A 58 -10.73 -17.24 18.54
CA LYS A 58 -9.69 -17.99 19.25
C LYS A 58 -8.85 -18.79 18.26
N GLY A 59 -7.54 -18.83 18.46
CA GLY A 59 -6.61 -19.61 17.62
C GLY A 59 -5.22 -19.66 18.22
N ILE A 60 -4.34 -20.38 17.55
CA ILE A 60 -2.94 -20.59 17.95
C ILE A 60 -2.03 -19.85 16.97
N LYS A 61 -1.15 -18.99 17.49
CA LYS A 61 -0.11 -18.34 16.70
C LYS A 61 1.03 -19.32 16.47
N ILE A 62 1.44 -19.51 15.21
CA ILE A 62 2.58 -20.35 14.82
C ILE A 62 3.62 -19.49 14.13
N GLY A 63 4.79 -19.37 14.76
CA GLY A 63 5.86 -18.49 14.27
C GLY A 63 5.46 -17.01 14.33
N LYS A 64 6.04 -16.21 13.42
CA LYS A 64 5.85 -14.75 13.43
C LYS A 64 4.51 -14.33 12.84
N GLU A 65 3.99 -15.00 11.81
CA GLU A 65 2.89 -14.50 11.00
C GLU A 65 1.71 -15.46 10.81
N ASN A 66 1.87 -16.74 11.08
CA ASN A 66 0.82 -17.73 10.86
C ASN A 66 -0.12 -17.83 12.06
N PHE A 67 -1.41 -17.90 11.75
CA PHE A 67 -2.46 -18.07 12.75
C PHE A 67 -3.38 -19.23 12.35
N ILE A 68 -3.45 -20.25 13.18
CA ILE A 68 -4.34 -21.41 12.97
C ILE A 68 -5.58 -21.23 13.81
N SER A 69 -6.72 -21.18 13.15
CA SER A 69 -8.03 -21.07 13.78
C SER A 69 -9.11 -21.77 12.97
N ASN A 70 -10.09 -22.31 13.68
CA ASN A 70 -11.38 -22.68 13.11
C ASN A 70 -12.44 -21.59 13.37
N GLY A 71 -12.07 -20.47 14.00
CA GLY A 71 -12.99 -19.45 14.48
C GLY A 71 -13.78 -18.80 13.36
N VAL A 72 -13.13 -18.44 12.24
CA VAL A 72 -13.79 -17.85 11.06
C VAL A 72 -14.87 -18.78 10.53
N LYS A 73 -14.51 -20.05 10.25
CA LYS A 73 -15.46 -21.08 9.80
C LYS A 73 -16.63 -21.26 10.78
N LYS A 74 -16.34 -21.34 12.09
CA LYS A 74 -17.39 -21.50 13.11
C LYS A 74 -18.31 -20.30 13.17
N HIS A 75 -17.75 -19.08 13.05
CA HIS A 75 -18.51 -17.86 13.05
C HIS A 75 -19.47 -17.79 11.84
N ILE A 76 -18.98 -18.07 10.62
CA ILE A 76 -19.79 -18.11 9.40
C ILE A 76 -20.90 -19.17 9.49
N LYS A 77 -20.59 -20.35 10.05
CA LYS A 77 -21.59 -21.42 10.22
C LYS A 77 -22.76 -21.01 11.12
N ASN A 78 -22.50 -20.20 12.13
CA ASN A 78 -23.48 -19.83 13.17
C ASN A 78 -24.19 -18.51 12.92
N ASN A 79 -23.83 -17.78 11.86
CA ASN A 79 -24.41 -16.45 11.54
C ASN A 79 -24.72 -16.37 10.04
N LYS A 80 -25.77 -15.60 9.72
CA LYS A 80 -26.14 -15.31 8.33
C LYS A 80 -25.71 -13.88 7.96
N TYR A 81 -25.19 -13.73 6.75
CA TYR A 81 -24.78 -12.47 6.16
C TYR A 81 -25.32 -12.37 4.74
N ASP A 82 -25.66 -11.15 4.30
CA ASP A 82 -26.04 -10.88 2.92
C ASP A 82 -24.81 -10.97 2.00
N LEU A 83 -23.60 -10.63 2.51
CA LEU A 83 -22.35 -10.78 1.79
C LEU A 83 -21.20 -11.14 2.76
N ILE A 84 -20.33 -12.03 2.29
CA ILE A 84 -19.07 -12.41 2.97
C ILE A 84 -17.90 -11.99 2.09
N ILE A 85 -17.01 -11.17 2.62
CA ILE A 85 -15.79 -10.70 1.95
C ILE A 85 -14.57 -11.33 2.64
N MET A 86 -13.82 -12.16 1.92
CA MET A 86 -12.61 -12.82 2.40
C MET A 86 -11.38 -12.07 1.91
N ASN A 87 -10.54 -11.57 2.83
CA ASN A 87 -9.32 -10.85 2.47
C ASN A 87 -8.16 -11.82 2.20
N GLY A 88 -8.14 -12.36 1.00
CA GLY A 88 -7.11 -13.29 0.59
C GLY A 88 -7.34 -14.73 1.03
N TYR A 89 -6.25 -15.50 0.99
CA TYR A 89 -6.23 -16.93 1.30
C TYR A 89 -4.85 -17.35 1.82
N SER A 90 -4.11 -16.41 2.42
CA SER A 90 -2.73 -16.64 2.88
C SER A 90 -2.66 -17.33 4.25
N GLN A 91 -3.72 -17.22 5.05
CA GLN A 91 -3.79 -17.78 6.39
C GLN A 91 -4.60 -19.10 6.41
N PHE A 92 -4.25 -20.01 7.30
CA PHE A 92 -4.99 -21.27 7.45
C PHE A 92 -6.47 -21.06 7.81
N ALA A 93 -6.78 -20.02 8.59
CA ALA A 93 -8.16 -19.69 8.94
C ALA A 93 -8.97 -19.29 7.70
N GLU A 94 -8.40 -18.41 6.83
CA GLU A 94 -8.99 -18.03 5.55
C GLU A 94 -9.19 -19.23 4.62
N MET A 95 -8.15 -20.07 4.46
CA MET A 95 -8.21 -21.29 3.63
C MET A 95 -9.32 -22.26 4.09
N LYS A 96 -9.46 -22.46 5.40
CA LYS A 96 -10.52 -23.32 5.97
C LYS A 96 -11.90 -22.70 5.77
N ALA A 97 -12.03 -21.37 5.94
CA ALA A 97 -13.28 -20.67 5.72
C ALA A 97 -13.70 -20.74 4.25
N ILE A 98 -12.82 -20.43 3.31
CA ILE A 98 -13.09 -20.52 1.86
C ILE A 98 -13.48 -21.96 1.46
N SER A 99 -12.75 -22.97 1.97
CA SER A 99 -13.10 -24.37 1.70
C SER A 99 -14.49 -24.74 2.20
N PHE A 100 -14.90 -24.20 3.36
CA PHE A 100 -16.25 -24.40 3.92
C PHE A 100 -17.32 -23.68 3.06
N LEU A 101 -17.08 -22.42 2.69
CA LEU A 101 -17.98 -21.64 1.83
C LEU A 101 -18.25 -22.37 0.51
N LYS A 102 -17.18 -22.83 -0.14
CA LYS A 102 -17.28 -23.59 -1.41
C LYS A 102 -18.03 -24.91 -1.26
N LYS A 103 -17.72 -25.68 -0.20
CA LYS A 103 -18.40 -26.98 0.05
C LYS A 103 -19.91 -26.84 0.28
N ASN A 104 -20.36 -25.70 0.81
CA ASN A 104 -21.75 -25.44 1.14
C ASN A 104 -22.44 -24.51 0.15
N ASN A 105 -21.81 -24.19 -1.01
CA ASN A 105 -22.30 -23.26 -2.03
C ASN A 105 -22.70 -21.89 -1.47
N ILE A 106 -21.99 -21.41 -0.44
CA ILE A 106 -22.20 -20.07 0.13
C ILE A 106 -21.38 -19.07 -0.69
N PRO A 107 -22.04 -18.07 -1.33
CA PRO A 107 -21.34 -17.08 -2.15
C PRO A 107 -20.43 -16.18 -1.29
N TYR A 108 -19.28 -15.81 -1.84
CA TYR A 108 -18.33 -14.89 -1.17
C TYR A 108 -17.55 -14.09 -2.21
N VAL A 109 -17.10 -12.92 -1.80
CA VAL A 109 -16.15 -12.08 -2.55
C VAL A 109 -14.74 -12.40 -2.07
N LEU A 110 -13.81 -12.54 -3.00
CA LEU A 110 -12.38 -12.57 -2.69
C LEU A 110 -11.80 -11.17 -2.87
N TYR A 111 -11.36 -10.58 -1.76
CA TYR A 111 -10.71 -9.26 -1.72
C TYR A 111 -9.19 -9.44 -1.68
N ILE A 112 -8.46 -8.74 -2.54
CA ILE A 112 -7.01 -8.74 -2.51
C ILE A 112 -6.45 -7.32 -2.42
N ASN A 113 -5.31 -7.17 -1.75
CA ASN A 113 -4.60 -5.89 -1.59
C ASN A 113 -3.46 -5.72 -2.61
N GLY A 114 -3.38 -6.62 -3.57
CA GLY A 114 -2.37 -6.69 -4.60
C GLY A 114 -1.94 -8.12 -4.89
N GLY A 115 -1.29 -8.33 -6.02
CA GLY A 115 -0.81 -9.64 -6.44
C GLY A 115 0.35 -9.52 -7.41
N ILE A 116 1.27 -10.51 -7.36
CA ILE A 116 2.41 -10.57 -8.26
C ILE A 116 2.53 -12.01 -8.76
N ILE A 117 2.53 -12.20 -10.06
CA ILE A 117 2.74 -13.50 -10.68
C ILE A 117 4.18 -13.94 -10.45
N LYS A 118 4.36 -15.12 -9.89
CA LYS A 118 5.67 -15.75 -9.67
C LYS A 118 5.76 -17.06 -10.41
N LYS A 119 6.98 -17.51 -10.69
CA LYS A 119 7.21 -18.88 -11.17
C LYS A 119 6.95 -19.85 -10.03
N ASP A 120 5.68 -20.27 -9.90
CA ASP A 120 5.27 -21.26 -8.91
C ASP A 120 5.51 -22.68 -9.40
N SER A 121 5.82 -23.60 -8.47
CA SER A 121 5.72 -25.04 -8.76
C SER A 121 4.27 -25.41 -9.09
N SER A 122 4.08 -26.49 -9.86
CA SER A 122 2.74 -26.98 -10.23
C SER A 122 1.81 -27.17 -9.01
N PHE A 123 2.37 -27.66 -7.90
CA PHE A 123 1.62 -27.81 -6.65
C PHE A 123 1.17 -26.46 -6.07
N LYS A 124 2.06 -25.46 -6.01
CA LYS A 124 1.72 -24.13 -5.51
C LYS A 124 0.69 -23.44 -6.41
N LYS A 125 0.85 -23.57 -7.73
CA LYS A 125 -0.12 -23.04 -8.69
C LYS A 125 -1.51 -23.67 -8.46
N LYS A 126 -1.59 -25.01 -8.35
CA LYS A 126 -2.82 -25.74 -8.08
C LYS A 126 -3.49 -25.31 -6.77
N LEU A 127 -2.68 -25.10 -5.72
CA LEU A 127 -3.17 -24.63 -4.41
C LEU A 127 -3.78 -23.21 -4.52
N LYS A 128 -3.10 -22.27 -5.16
CA LYS A 128 -3.61 -20.90 -5.36
C LYS A 128 -4.89 -20.91 -6.18
N THR A 129 -4.91 -21.65 -7.31
CA THR A 129 -6.09 -21.80 -8.15
C THR A 129 -7.29 -22.36 -7.34
N LYS A 130 -7.06 -23.33 -6.46
CA LYS A 130 -8.10 -23.88 -5.58
C LYS A 130 -8.80 -22.80 -4.74
N TYR A 131 -8.09 -21.80 -4.25
CA TYR A 131 -8.66 -20.77 -3.38
C TYR A 131 -9.14 -19.53 -4.14
N ILE A 132 -8.56 -19.23 -5.29
CA ILE A 132 -8.97 -18.09 -6.11
C ILE A 132 -10.20 -18.43 -6.95
N LYS A 133 -10.17 -19.50 -7.73
CA LYS A 133 -11.26 -19.87 -8.63
C LYS A 133 -12.58 -20.05 -7.88
N GLY A 134 -13.67 -19.52 -8.42
CA GLY A 134 -15.05 -19.82 -7.98
C GLY A 134 -15.57 -18.91 -6.87
N ALA A 135 -14.95 -17.74 -6.61
CA ALA A 135 -15.59 -16.67 -5.86
C ALA A 135 -16.74 -16.05 -6.69
N LEU A 136 -17.72 -15.47 -5.99
CA LEU A 136 -18.84 -14.73 -6.62
C LEU A 136 -18.30 -13.51 -7.39
N ALA A 137 -17.39 -12.76 -6.76
CA ALA A 137 -16.70 -11.62 -7.33
C ALA A 137 -15.29 -11.47 -6.72
N TYR A 138 -14.48 -10.61 -7.35
CA TYR A 138 -13.12 -10.30 -6.92
C TYR A 138 -12.96 -8.79 -6.78
N PHE A 139 -12.50 -8.31 -5.63
CA PHE A 139 -12.16 -6.91 -5.43
C PHE A 139 -10.64 -6.74 -5.51
N SER A 140 -10.18 -5.91 -6.43
CA SER A 140 -8.77 -5.81 -6.82
C SER A 140 -8.34 -4.35 -6.98
N PRO A 141 -7.10 -3.96 -6.54
CA PRO A 141 -6.68 -2.56 -6.55
C PRO A 141 -6.15 -2.06 -7.90
N ASP A 142 -5.66 -2.95 -8.77
CA ASP A 142 -4.94 -2.57 -9.99
C ASP A 142 -4.88 -3.67 -11.04
N LYS A 143 -4.44 -3.31 -12.25
CA LYS A 143 -4.34 -4.23 -13.41
C LYS A 143 -3.40 -5.42 -13.16
N ALA A 144 -2.24 -5.19 -12.53
CA ALA A 144 -1.29 -6.28 -12.24
C ALA A 144 -1.90 -7.32 -11.28
N SER A 145 -2.72 -6.85 -10.33
CA SER A 145 -3.49 -7.71 -9.44
C SER A 145 -4.62 -8.45 -10.17
N ASN A 146 -5.24 -7.82 -11.18
CA ASN A 146 -6.23 -8.49 -12.03
C ASN A 146 -5.58 -9.64 -12.82
N GLU A 147 -4.45 -9.37 -13.46
CA GLU A 147 -3.66 -10.37 -14.19
C GLU A 147 -3.26 -11.54 -13.27
N TYR A 148 -2.87 -11.23 -12.02
CA TYR A 148 -2.62 -12.25 -11.01
C TYR A 148 -3.84 -13.12 -10.73
N LEU A 149 -5.00 -12.53 -10.51
CA LEU A 149 -6.25 -13.25 -10.27
C LEU A 149 -6.63 -14.15 -11.44
N VAL A 150 -6.58 -13.62 -12.67
CA VAL A 150 -6.89 -14.35 -13.90
C VAL A 150 -5.90 -15.51 -14.11
N TYR A 151 -4.60 -15.28 -13.90
CA TYR A 151 -3.56 -16.33 -14.02
C TYR A 151 -3.82 -17.52 -13.09
N TYR A 152 -4.44 -17.30 -11.94
CA TYR A 152 -4.82 -18.36 -10.98
C TYR A 152 -6.31 -18.76 -11.08
N GLY A 153 -7.00 -18.38 -12.17
CA GLY A 153 -8.30 -18.93 -12.54
C GLY A 153 -9.52 -18.13 -12.06
N ALA A 154 -9.38 -16.86 -11.75
CA ALA A 154 -10.50 -15.95 -11.60
C ALA A 154 -11.17 -15.69 -12.97
N ASP A 155 -12.48 -15.49 -12.97
CA ASP A 155 -13.22 -14.97 -14.10
C ASP A 155 -13.00 -13.45 -14.19
N GLU A 156 -12.40 -12.98 -15.31
CA GLU A 156 -12.08 -11.56 -15.51
C GLU A 156 -13.31 -10.66 -15.43
N LYS A 157 -14.46 -11.14 -15.92
CA LYS A 157 -15.74 -10.40 -15.90
C LYS A 157 -16.30 -10.16 -14.51
N LYS A 158 -15.77 -10.85 -13.49
CA LYS A 158 -16.16 -10.74 -12.09
C LYS A 158 -15.16 -9.94 -11.26
N ILE A 159 -14.20 -9.27 -11.91
CA ILE A 159 -13.19 -8.46 -11.22
C ILE A 159 -13.66 -7.01 -11.19
N TYR A 160 -13.79 -6.48 -9.98
CA TYR A 160 -14.15 -5.09 -9.69
C TYR A 160 -12.92 -4.35 -9.15
N ASN A 161 -12.56 -3.24 -9.81
CA ASN A 161 -11.43 -2.44 -9.39
C ASN A 161 -11.84 -1.30 -8.44
N TYR A 162 -10.97 -1.04 -7.46
CA TYR A 162 -11.10 0.07 -6.53
C TYR A 162 -9.80 0.89 -6.45
N PRO A 163 -9.85 2.20 -6.19
CA PRO A 163 -8.67 2.95 -5.81
C PRO A 163 -8.21 2.49 -4.43
N TYR A 164 -6.90 2.22 -4.26
CA TYR A 164 -6.35 1.75 -3.00
C TYR A 164 -5.53 2.85 -2.34
N SER A 165 -6.10 3.51 -1.35
CA SER A 165 -5.54 4.70 -0.72
C SER A 165 -5.34 4.56 0.79
N THR A 166 -4.41 5.38 1.31
CA THR A 166 -4.21 5.68 2.72
C THR A 166 -4.41 7.16 3.01
N VAL A 167 -4.69 7.96 1.98
CA VAL A 167 -4.78 9.43 2.03
C VAL A 167 -6.25 9.86 2.07
N TYR A 168 -6.62 10.67 3.07
CA TYR A 168 -7.90 11.38 3.08
C TYR A 168 -7.87 12.61 2.18
N GLU A 169 -9.02 13.00 1.63
CA GLU A 169 -9.14 14.23 0.83
C GLU A 169 -8.65 15.46 1.61
N LYS A 170 -8.95 15.55 2.90
CA LYS A 170 -8.50 16.63 3.79
C LYS A 170 -6.98 16.70 4.01
N GLU A 171 -6.25 15.63 3.70
CA GLU A 171 -4.78 15.56 3.81
C GLU A 171 -4.09 16.02 2.52
N ILE A 172 -4.85 16.28 1.45
CA ILE A 172 -4.32 16.73 0.16
C ILE A 172 -3.95 18.21 0.24
N CYS A 173 -2.74 18.53 -0.17
CA CYS A 173 -2.21 19.89 -0.19
C CYS A 173 -2.68 20.65 -1.44
N TYR A 174 -3.87 21.25 -1.39
CA TYR A 174 -4.45 21.94 -2.55
C TYR A 174 -3.74 23.25 -2.96
N SER A 175 -3.01 23.87 -2.04
CA SER A 175 -2.23 25.08 -2.31
C SER A 175 -0.76 24.72 -2.44
N LYS A 176 -0.12 25.17 -3.53
CA LYS A 176 1.31 24.94 -3.75
C LYS A 176 2.14 25.51 -2.59
N PRO A 177 2.88 24.67 -1.84
CA PRO A 177 3.60 25.12 -0.66
C PRO A 177 4.81 25.99 -1.05
N ASN A 178 5.16 26.95 -0.18
CA ASN A 178 6.45 27.62 -0.27
C ASN A 178 7.53 26.65 0.28
N LYS A 179 8.25 26.01 -0.61
CA LYS A 179 9.28 25.03 -0.26
C LYS A 179 10.44 25.63 0.54
N GLU A 180 10.80 26.90 0.28
CA GLU A 180 11.90 27.57 0.98
C GLU A 180 11.60 27.75 2.46
N ASP A 181 10.39 28.19 2.80
CA ASP A 181 9.97 28.35 4.18
C ASP A 181 9.96 27.00 4.91
N ILE A 182 9.40 25.96 4.29
CA ILE A 182 9.36 24.62 4.89
C ILE A 182 10.77 24.04 5.06
N ARG A 183 11.67 24.24 4.08
CA ARG A 183 13.07 23.81 4.18
C ARG A 183 13.78 24.52 5.34
N LYS A 184 13.54 25.81 5.51
CA LYS A 184 14.08 26.58 6.64
C LYS A 184 13.59 26.05 7.97
N GLU A 185 12.29 25.77 8.11
CA GLU A 185 11.72 25.17 9.34
C GLU A 185 12.27 23.77 9.63
N LEU A 186 12.59 22.99 8.60
CA LEU A 186 13.18 21.67 8.72
C LEU A 186 14.71 21.67 8.86
N GLY A 187 15.36 22.84 8.77
CA GLY A 187 16.82 22.96 8.78
C GLY A 187 17.49 22.35 7.54
N ILE A 188 16.81 22.35 6.41
CA ILE A 188 17.28 21.78 5.13
C ILE A 188 18.01 22.87 4.31
N ASN A 189 19.31 22.67 4.12
CA ASN A 189 20.17 23.63 3.41
C ASN A 189 20.64 23.11 2.02
N PHE A 190 19.80 22.36 1.32
CA PHE A 190 20.08 21.88 -0.02
C PHE A 190 19.27 22.65 -1.07
N GLU A 191 19.88 22.89 -2.24
CA GLU A 191 19.22 23.58 -3.36
C GLU A 191 18.07 22.74 -3.92
N LYS A 192 18.33 21.45 -4.11
CA LYS A 192 17.31 20.46 -4.53
C LYS A 192 17.16 19.40 -3.46
N VAL A 193 15.92 19.02 -3.21
CA VAL A 193 15.55 18.09 -2.15
C VAL A 193 14.82 16.89 -2.72
N PHE A 194 15.36 15.72 -2.45
CA PHE A 194 14.79 14.44 -2.85
C PHE A 194 14.44 13.63 -1.60
N VAL A 195 13.30 12.99 -1.64
CA VAL A 195 12.81 12.21 -0.49
C VAL A 195 12.49 10.79 -0.93
N SER A 196 12.78 9.84 -0.07
CA SER A 196 12.31 8.47 -0.19
C SER A 196 11.80 7.98 1.16
N SER A 197 10.72 7.21 1.20
CA SER A 197 10.11 6.78 2.46
C SER A 197 9.67 5.32 2.43
N GLY A 198 9.93 4.62 3.54
CA GLY A 198 9.49 3.25 3.76
C GLY A 198 10.39 2.45 4.69
N GLN A 199 10.09 1.15 4.85
CA GLN A 199 10.95 0.26 5.63
C GLN A 199 12.34 0.13 4.98
N LEU A 200 13.41 0.30 5.75
CA LEU A 200 14.79 0.13 5.28
C LEU A 200 15.14 -1.36 5.22
N ILE A 201 14.65 -2.03 4.17
CA ILE A 201 14.80 -3.48 3.93
C ILE A 201 15.20 -3.76 2.49
N GLU A 202 15.78 -4.93 2.22
CA GLU A 202 16.37 -5.29 0.93
C GLU A 202 15.46 -5.05 -0.28
N ARG A 203 14.18 -5.45 -0.21
CA ARG A 203 13.25 -5.26 -1.33
C ARG A 203 12.96 -3.80 -1.67
N LYS A 204 13.19 -2.86 -0.74
CA LYS A 204 13.03 -1.41 -0.94
C LYS A 204 14.24 -0.76 -1.62
N ASN A 205 15.38 -1.44 -1.62
CA ASN A 205 16.55 -1.11 -2.41
C ASN A 205 17.23 0.24 -2.16
N TYR A 206 17.14 0.74 -0.92
CA TYR A 206 17.74 2.04 -0.56
C TYR A 206 19.26 2.06 -0.69
N ILE A 207 19.93 0.93 -0.44
CA ILE A 207 21.40 0.82 -0.58
C ILE A 207 21.84 1.16 -2.02
N SER A 208 21.12 0.65 -3.04
CA SER A 208 21.45 0.99 -4.43
C SER A 208 21.23 2.47 -4.72
N LEU A 209 20.15 3.06 -4.20
CA LEU A 209 19.88 4.49 -4.37
C LEU A 209 20.99 5.33 -3.72
N VAL A 210 21.43 4.99 -2.51
CA VAL A 210 22.52 5.71 -1.81
C VAL A 210 23.84 5.58 -2.57
N LYS A 211 24.17 4.39 -3.09
CA LYS A 211 25.37 4.19 -3.92
C LYS A 211 25.32 5.04 -5.20
N GLU A 212 24.16 5.16 -5.80
CA GLU A 212 23.97 5.99 -6.99
C GLU A 212 24.05 7.48 -6.66
N TRP A 213 23.62 7.89 -5.45
CA TRP A 213 23.55 9.30 -5.05
C TRP A 213 24.87 10.03 -5.01
N LYS A 214 25.99 9.31 -4.84
CA LYS A 214 27.34 9.88 -4.92
C LYS A 214 27.71 10.51 -6.27
N LYS A 215 26.93 10.20 -7.32
CA LYS A 215 27.10 10.78 -8.66
C LYS A 215 26.34 12.08 -8.86
N PHE A 216 25.51 12.48 -7.90
CA PHE A 216 24.73 13.71 -7.93
C PHE A 216 25.49 14.86 -7.24
N PRO A 217 25.17 16.12 -7.61
CA PRO A 217 25.79 17.30 -6.99
C PRO A 217 25.61 17.34 -5.47
N GLU A 218 26.58 17.85 -4.74
CA GLU A 218 26.51 17.95 -3.27
C GLU A 218 25.38 18.84 -2.74
N ASN A 219 24.90 19.78 -3.56
CA ASN A 219 23.74 20.63 -3.27
C ASN A 219 22.39 19.93 -3.51
N TYR A 220 22.38 18.65 -3.93
CA TYR A 220 21.21 17.80 -4.04
C TYR A 220 21.09 16.89 -2.81
N GLY A 221 20.16 17.23 -1.90
CA GLY A 221 19.95 16.45 -0.67
C GLY A 221 18.98 15.28 -0.86
N LEU A 222 19.38 14.07 -0.41
CA LEU A 222 18.51 12.89 -0.36
C LEU A 222 18.14 12.58 1.09
N PHE A 223 16.85 12.60 1.40
CA PHE A 223 16.30 12.26 2.71
C PHE A 223 15.64 10.89 2.67
N LEU A 224 16.15 9.97 3.48
CA LEU A 224 15.59 8.61 3.64
C LEU A 224 14.78 8.55 4.94
N ILE A 225 13.45 8.46 4.80
CA ILE A 225 12.51 8.43 5.92
C ILE A 225 12.11 6.99 6.20
N GLY A 226 12.42 6.48 7.39
CA GLY A 226 12.01 5.15 7.80
C GLY A 226 13.02 4.46 8.69
N ASP A 227 12.71 3.20 9.02
CA ASP A 227 13.53 2.32 9.84
C ASP A 227 13.50 0.89 9.27
N GLY A 228 14.46 0.07 9.63
CA GLY A 228 14.54 -1.31 9.17
C GLY A 228 15.90 -1.96 9.40
N ASN A 229 16.00 -3.23 9.04
CA ASN A 229 17.20 -4.04 9.29
C ASN A 229 18.44 -3.59 8.49
N GLN A 230 18.25 -2.81 7.41
CA GLN A 230 19.36 -2.26 6.62
C GLN A 230 19.83 -0.87 7.08
N LYS A 231 19.23 -0.29 8.12
CA LYS A 231 19.60 1.05 8.61
C LYS A 231 21.09 1.19 8.89
N ARG A 232 21.66 0.26 9.67
CA ARG A 232 23.10 0.28 10.02
C ARG A 232 24.01 0.15 8.79
N GLU A 233 23.60 -0.65 7.80
CA GLU A 233 24.37 -0.82 6.56
C GLU A 233 24.35 0.47 5.74
N ILE A 234 23.21 1.16 5.68
CA ILE A 234 23.07 2.45 4.99
C ILE A 234 23.89 3.52 5.71
N GLU A 235 23.82 3.62 7.05
CA GLU A 235 24.63 4.55 7.87
C GLU A 235 26.13 4.34 7.63
N LYS A 236 26.57 3.08 7.61
CA LYS A 236 27.96 2.71 7.30
C LYS A 236 28.37 3.18 5.91
N LEU A 237 27.55 2.90 4.89
CA LEU A 237 27.80 3.30 3.51
C LEU A 237 27.92 4.82 3.36
N ILE A 238 27.01 5.59 3.97
CA ILE A 238 27.04 7.06 3.97
C ILE A 238 28.36 7.57 4.54
N LYS A 239 28.83 6.99 5.65
CA LYS A 239 30.08 7.36 6.30
C LYS A 239 31.32 6.99 5.46
N GLU A 240 31.36 5.77 4.95
CA GLU A 240 32.50 5.26 4.14
C GLU A 240 32.68 6.03 2.83
N GLU A 241 31.56 6.42 2.19
CA GLU A 241 31.58 7.19 0.94
C GLU A 241 31.56 8.72 1.19
N ASN A 242 31.59 9.17 2.46
CA ASN A 242 31.57 10.60 2.87
C ASN A 242 30.41 11.39 2.23
N LEU A 243 29.22 10.80 2.17
CA LEU A 243 28.03 11.40 1.53
C LEU A 243 27.37 12.41 2.46
N LYS A 244 27.76 13.68 2.38
CA LYS A 244 27.21 14.78 3.21
C LYS A 244 25.79 15.17 2.81
N ASN A 245 25.36 14.77 1.61
CA ASN A 245 24.06 15.09 1.02
C ASN A 245 23.04 13.94 1.12
N VAL A 246 23.31 12.91 1.94
CA VAL A 246 22.34 11.83 2.24
C VAL A 246 22.05 11.83 3.74
N VAL A 247 20.78 11.97 4.09
CA VAL A 247 20.29 12.09 5.47
C VAL A 247 19.29 10.98 5.79
N LEU A 248 19.57 10.21 6.85
CA LEU A 248 18.59 9.29 7.44
C LEU A 248 17.83 10.02 8.55
N THR A 249 16.53 10.23 8.39
CA THR A 249 15.68 10.86 9.40
C THR A 249 15.23 9.91 10.50
N GLY A 250 15.30 8.59 10.25
CA GLY A 250 14.60 7.59 11.05
C GLY A 250 13.11 7.54 10.73
N PHE A 251 12.34 6.83 11.59
CA PHE A 251 10.88 6.79 11.47
C PHE A 251 10.29 8.17 11.83
N LEU A 252 9.39 8.66 10.99
CA LEU A 252 8.62 9.88 11.24
C LEU A 252 7.13 9.56 11.27
N GLN A 253 6.39 10.27 12.12
CA GLN A 253 4.94 10.27 12.08
C GLN A 253 4.44 10.93 10.78
N ARG A 254 3.21 10.61 10.38
CA ARG A 254 2.65 10.97 9.08
C ARG A 254 2.71 12.46 8.77
N GLU A 255 2.32 13.28 9.73
CA GLU A 255 2.29 14.74 9.59
C GLU A 255 3.69 15.28 9.28
N LYS A 256 4.68 14.84 10.07
CA LYS A 256 6.08 15.25 9.87
C LYS A 256 6.67 14.71 8.55
N MET A 257 6.31 13.50 8.16
CA MET A 257 6.69 12.94 6.86
C MET A 257 6.12 13.79 5.71
N PHE A 258 4.89 14.30 5.83
CA PHE A 258 4.29 15.17 4.83
C PHE A 258 4.99 16.53 4.73
N ASP A 259 5.55 17.07 5.81
CA ASP A 259 6.38 18.29 5.74
C ASP A 259 7.63 18.05 4.87
N TYR A 260 8.31 16.91 5.04
CA TYR A 260 9.42 16.53 4.15
C TYR A 260 8.98 16.36 2.70
N PHE A 261 7.78 15.80 2.46
CA PHE A 261 7.26 15.69 1.10
C PHE A 261 7.01 17.08 0.52
N LYS A 262 6.33 17.99 1.22
CA LYS A 262 6.11 19.39 0.77
C LYS A 262 7.42 20.12 0.47
N ALA A 263 8.49 19.83 1.21
CA ALA A 263 9.82 20.40 0.99
C ALA A 263 10.52 19.82 -0.25
N ALA A 264 10.10 18.65 -0.74
CA ALA A 264 10.79 17.90 -1.79
C ALA A 264 10.51 18.44 -3.20
N ASP A 265 11.50 18.30 -4.08
CA ASP A 265 11.35 18.51 -5.52
C ASP A 265 10.91 17.23 -6.25
N CYS A 266 11.32 16.08 -5.72
CA CYS A 266 10.92 14.78 -6.27
C CYS A 266 10.96 13.69 -5.19
N PHE A 267 10.04 12.75 -5.28
CA PHE A 267 10.03 11.52 -4.48
C PHE A 267 10.63 10.38 -5.30
N LEU A 268 11.62 9.66 -4.72
CA LEU A 268 12.31 8.56 -5.36
C LEU A 268 11.91 7.23 -4.69
N PHE A 269 11.41 6.27 -5.48
CA PHE A 269 10.99 4.98 -4.93
C PHE A 269 11.67 3.81 -5.63
N PRO A 270 12.88 3.37 -5.16
CA PRO A 270 13.75 2.43 -5.84
C PRO A 270 13.39 0.97 -5.63
N SER A 271 12.17 0.68 -5.17
CA SER A 271 11.77 -0.66 -4.72
C SER A 271 11.93 -1.73 -5.81
N LYS A 272 12.65 -2.82 -5.50
CA LYS A 272 12.77 -4.00 -6.37
C LYS A 272 11.45 -4.71 -6.57
N GLN A 273 10.54 -4.59 -5.61
CA GLN A 273 9.20 -5.17 -5.64
C GLN A 273 8.32 -4.55 -4.56
N ASP A 274 7.15 -4.06 -4.96
CA ASP A 274 6.10 -3.69 -4.01
C ASP A 274 4.73 -4.12 -4.51
N ILE A 275 3.96 -4.77 -3.64
CA ILE A 275 2.62 -5.25 -3.97
C ILE A 275 1.67 -4.08 -4.28
N TYR A 276 1.86 -2.95 -3.62
CA TYR A 276 1.16 -1.71 -3.97
C TYR A 276 2.07 -0.48 -3.92
N GLY A 277 2.53 -0.03 -2.73
CA GLY A 277 3.38 1.14 -2.56
C GLY A 277 2.58 2.43 -2.30
N HIS A 278 1.81 2.46 -1.20
CA HIS A 278 0.94 3.60 -0.82
C HIS A 278 1.65 4.95 -0.77
N VAL A 279 2.94 4.95 -0.46
CA VAL A 279 3.76 6.16 -0.33
C VAL A 279 3.80 7.00 -1.62
N ILE A 280 3.57 6.40 -2.79
CA ILE A 280 3.47 7.12 -4.06
C ILE A 280 2.26 8.06 -4.05
N ASN A 281 1.10 7.57 -3.63
CA ASN A 281 -0.08 8.41 -3.50
C ASN A 281 0.05 9.44 -2.38
N GLU A 282 0.77 9.09 -1.31
CA GLU A 282 1.12 10.02 -0.23
C GLU A 282 2.02 11.16 -0.73
N ALA A 283 3.00 10.89 -1.59
CA ALA A 283 3.80 11.92 -2.25
C ALA A 283 2.96 12.81 -3.18
N PHE A 284 2.12 12.21 -4.01
CA PHE A 284 1.21 12.96 -4.88
C PHE A 284 0.25 13.85 -4.10
N SER A 285 -0.23 13.41 -2.93
CA SER A 285 -1.13 14.23 -2.09
C SER A 285 -0.48 15.50 -1.57
N GLN A 286 0.86 15.57 -1.57
CA GLN A 286 1.62 16.77 -1.21
C GLN A 286 2.15 17.52 -2.45
N GLY A 287 1.67 17.17 -3.66
CA GLY A 287 2.04 17.81 -4.91
C GLY A 287 3.45 17.46 -5.42
N VAL A 288 4.01 16.33 -4.98
CA VAL A 288 5.39 15.94 -5.28
C VAL A 288 5.43 14.91 -6.40
N PRO A 289 6.13 15.18 -7.52
CA PRO A 289 6.32 14.22 -8.59
C PRO A 289 7.16 13.02 -8.14
N VAL A 290 6.93 11.87 -8.79
CA VAL A 290 7.52 10.60 -8.37
C VAL A 290 8.33 9.96 -9.50
N ILE A 291 9.55 9.52 -9.18
CA ILE A 291 10.31 8.58 -10.02
C ILE A 291 10.35 7.24 -9.30
N SER A 292 9.84 6.20 -9.93
CA SER A 292 9.74 4.86 -9.34
C SER A 292 10.13 3.77 -10.32
N THR A 293 10.37 2.56 -9.78
CA THR A 293 10.56 1.39 -10.63
C THR A 293 9.21 0.86 -11.13
N LYS A 294 9.23 0.21 -12.29
CA LYS A 294 8.10 -0.54 -12.86
C LYS A 294 7.66 -1.76 -12.02
N ASN A 295 8.41 -2.09 -10.97
CA ASN A 295 8.15 -3.23 -10.08
C ASN A 295 7.20 -2.89 -8.92
N VAL A 296 6.55 -1.74 -8.97
CA VAL A 296 5.61 -1.23 -7.96
C VAL A 296 4.23 -1.06 -8.58
N ASN A 297 3.23 -1.78 -8.06
CA ASN A 297 1.90 -1.79 -8.69
C ASN A 297 1.22 -0.41 -8.70
N SER A 298 1.34 0.37 -7.62
CA SER A 298 0.80 1.74 -7.60
C SER A 298 1.53 2.67 -8.57
N ALA A 299 2.83 2.46 -8.79
CA ALA A 299 3.59 3.23 -9.74
C ALA A 299 3.05 3.01 -11.18
N LEU A 300 2.85 1.75 -11.57
CA LEU A 300 2.25 1.40 -12.86
C LEU A 300 0.85 1.97 -13.05
N LYS A 301 0.09 2.17 -11.98
CA LYS A 301 -1.28 2.69 -12.00
C LYS A 301 -1.34 4.21 -12.00
N LEU A 302 -0.49 4.87 -11.21
CA LEU A 302 -0.65 6.27 -10.83
C LEU A 302 0.33 7.21 -11.55
N ILE A 303 1.53 6.71 -11.93
CA ILE A 303 2.56 7.53 -12.57
C ILE A 303 2.31 7.60 -14.07
N ASN A 304 2.36 8.82 -14.59
CA ASN A 304 2.33 9.15 -16.01
C ASN A 304 3.29 10.32 -16.29
N GLU A 305 3.46 10.69 -17.57
CA GLU A 305 4.42 11.73 -17.99
C GLU A 305 4.17 13.13 -17.38
N LYS A 306 2.98 13.38 -16.81
CA LYS A 306 2.64 14.67 -16.19
C LYS A 306 3.07 14.75 -14.72
N ASN A 307 3.13 13.61 -14.01
CA ASN A 307 3.37 13.56 -12.58
C ASN A 307 4.62 12.75 -12.17
N GLY A 308 5.38 12.21 -13.13
CA GLY A 308 6.60 11.46 -12.81
C GLY A 308 7.10 10.56 -13.92
N PHE A 309 7.98 9.61 -13.56
CA PHE A 309 8.59 8.67 -14.49
C PHE A 309 8.72 7.26 -13.91
N LEU A 310 8.63 6.28 -14.80
CA LEU A 310 8.84 4.86 -14.50
C LEU A 310 10.14 4.37 -15.13
N LEU A 311 11.02 3.79 -14.33
CA LEU A 311 12.29 3.22 -14.75
C LEU A 311 12.33 1.72 -14.43
N ASP A 312 13.21 0.98 -15.09
CA ASP A 312 13.45 -0.41 -14.69
C ASP A 312 14.26 -0.46 -13.38
N LYS A 313 15.18 0.48 -13.20
CA LYS A 313 15.98 0.69 -11.98
C LYS A 313 16.23 2.18 -11.79
N LEU A 314 16.37 2.62 -10.54
CA LEU A 314 16.76 3.99 -10.22
C LEU A 314 18.29 4.10 -10.16
N GLU A 315 18.95 4.03 -11.31
CA GLU A 315 20.43 4.09 -11.43
C GLU A 315 20.83 4.59 -12.82
N GLY A 316 22.08 5.05 -12.94
CA GLY A 316 22.72 5.43 -14.20
C GLY A 316 22.24 6.73 -14.81
N GLU A 317 22.60 6.96 -16.08
CA GLU A 317 22.25 8.19 -16.81
C GLU A 317 20.73 8.36 -16.95
N GLU A 318 19.97 7.26 -17.10
CA GLU A 318 18.51 7.36 -17.22
C GLU A 318 17.89 8.00 -15.97
N LEU A 319 18.33 7.64 -14.75
CA LEU A 319 17.85 8.30 -13.53
C LEU A 319 18.18 9.79 -13.53
N LYS A 320 19.39 10.16 -13.93
CA LYS A 320 19.84 11.56 -14.00
C LYS A 320 18.99 12.37 -14.96
N GLU A 321 18.79 11.88 -16.20
CA GLU A 321 17.92 12.51 -17.19
C GLU A 321 16.48 12.72 -16.67
N LYS A 322 15.90 11.72 -15.97
CA LYS A 322 14.54 11.85 -15.45
C LYS A 322 14.46 12.80 -14.26
N ILE A 323 15.48 12.87 -13.42
CA ILE A 323 15.58 13.89 -12.36
C ILE A 323 15.61 15.28 -12.99
N GLU A 324 16.49 15.51 -13.98
CA GLU A 324 16.56 16.81 -14.67
C GLU A 324 15.23 17.17 -15.35
N ALA A 325 14.56 16.20 -15.96
CA ALA A 325 13.27 16.41 -16.60
C ALA A 325 12.17 16.79 -15.59
N VAL A 326 12.12 16.12 -14.41
CA VAL A 326 11.18 16.47 -13.34
C VAL A 326 11.45 17.88 -12.80
N LEU A 327 12.72 18.25 -12.58
CA LEU A 327 13.08 19.56 -12.04
C LEU A 327 12.71 20.73 -12.97
N LYS A 328 12.54 20.48 -14.27
CA LYS A 328 12.12 21.48 -15.28
C LYS A 328 10.59 21.60 -15.44
N LYS A 329 9.81 20.71 -14.80
CA LYS A 329 8.34 20.65 -14.92
C LYS A 329 7.64 21.16 -13.66
N ASP A 330 6.54 21.84 -13.82
CA ASP A 330 5.58 22.04 -12.73
C ASP A 330 4.53 20.95 -12.76
N CYS A 331 4.77 19.92 -11.94
CA CYS A 331 3.90 18.75 -11.84
C CYS A 331 2.86 18.86 -10.69
N PHE A 332 2.82 19.98 -9.97
CA PHE A 332 2.02 20.10 -8.74
C PHE A 332 0.55 19.73 -8.94
N LEU A 333 -0.13 20.39 -9.89
CA LEU A 333 -1.56 20.18 -10.12
C LEU A 333 -1.87 18.73 -10.58
N ASP A 334 -1.03 18.15 -11.44
CA ASP A 334 -1.23 16.78 -11.92
C ASP A 334 -1.05 15.75 -10.80
N CYS A 335 -0.11 15.98 -9.85
CA CYS A 335 0.05 15.19 -8.66
C CYS A 335 -1.20 15.26 -7.77
N ILE A 336 -1.69 16.48 -7.49
CA ILE A 336 -2.89 16.70 -6.68
C ILE A 336 -4.12 16.06 -7.30
N GLN A 337 -4.33 16.21 -8.61
CA GLN A 337 -5.44 15.56 -9.31
C GLN A 337 -5.38 14.04 -9.21
N THR A 338 -4.18 13.47 -9.35
CA THR A 338 -3.97 12.01 -9.18
C THR A 338 -4.32 11.57 -7.76
N ALA A 339 -3.86 12.30 -6.74
CA ALA A 339 -4.16 11.98 -5.34
C ALA A 339 -5.65 12.10 -5.04
N LYS A 340 -6.34 13.15 -5.54
CA LYS A 340 -7.78 13.36 -5.38
C LYS A 340 -8.59 12.20 -5.96
N ALA A 341 -8.26 11.76 -7.16
CA ALA A 341 -8.91 10.60 -7.80
C ALA A 341 -8.64 9.27 -7.07
N ASN A 342 -7.68 9.24 -6.14
CA ASN A 342 -7.27 8.07 -5.38
C ASN A 342 -7.20 8.36 -3.87
N CYS A 343 -8.14 9.11 -3.31
CA CYS A 343 -8.29 9.33 -1.88
C CYS A 343 -9.20 8.26 -1.22
N ILE A 344 -9.26 8.27 0.12
CA ILE A 344 -10.07 7.30 0.88
C ILE A 344 -11.55 7.48 0.59
N GLU A 345 -12.03 8.71 0.40
CA GLU A 345 -13.42 9.01 0.11
C GLU A 345 -13.85 8.34 -1.20
N VAL A 346 -13.09 8.50 -2.28
CA VAL A 346 -13.35 7.82 -3.57
C VAL A 346 -13.24 6.30 -3.43
N MET A 347 -12.30 5.81 -2.62
CA MET A 347 -12.19 4.38 -2.33
C MET A 347 -13.43 3.84 -1.63
N VAL A 348 -14.01 4.60 -0.68
CA VAL A 348 -15.24 4.22 0.05
C VAL A 348 -16.43 4.17 -0.89
N GLU A 349 -16.66 5.22 -1.66
CA GLU A 349 -17.75 5.29 -2.65
C GLU A 349 -17.70 4.08 -3.58
N ARG A 350 -16.52 3.78 -4.14
CA ARG A 350 -16.35 2.63 -5.02
C ARG A 350 -16.61 1.29 -4.33
N HIS A 351 -16.25 1.14 -3.04
CA HIS A 351 -16.56 -0.07 -2.28
C HIS A 351 -18.06 -0.21 -2.04
N VAL A 352 -18.77 0.88 -1.74
CA VAL A 352 -20.24 0.87 -1.58
C VAL A 352 -20.91 0.38 -2.86
N GLU A 353 -20.56 0.99 -4.01
CA GLU A 353 -21.08 0.57 -5.34
C GLU A 353 -20.84 -0.92 -5.60
N MET A 354 -19.58 -1.39 -5.44
CA MET A 354 -19.23 -2.80 -5.70
C MET A 354 -19.98 -3.77 -4.79
N ILE A 355 -20.13 -3.43 -3.51
CA ILE A 355 -20.86 -4.26 -2.54
C ILE A 355 -22.35 -4.31 -2.92
N GLU A 356 -22.97 -3.19 -3.25
CA GLU A 356 -24.38 -3.13 -3.66
C GLU A 356 -24.63 -3.88 -4.97
N GLU A 357 -23.71 -3.78 -5.94
CA GLU A 357 -23.79 -4.50 -7.21
C GLU A 357 -23.71 -6.01 -7.03
N VAL A 358 -22.87 -6.49 -6.14
CA VAL A 358 -22.68 -7.94 -5.87
C VAL A 358 -23.82 -8.52 -5.02
N ILE A 359 -24.50 -7.71 -4.17
CA ILE A 359 -25.63 -8.17 -3.35
C ILE A 359 -26.95 -8.25 -4.15
N LYS A 360 -27.08 -7.50 -5.25
CA LYS A 360 -28.25 -7.59 -6.17
C LYS A 360 -28.37 -8.98 -6.77
#